data_08b30d5253baf319d96585f42b86d03d
#
_entry.id   08b30d5253baf319d96585f42b86d03d
#
_cell.length_a   1.000
_cell.length_b   1.000
_cell.length_c   1.000
_cell.angle_alpha   90.00
_cell.angle_beta   90.00
_cell.angle_gamma   90.00
#
_symmetry.space_group_name_H-M   'P 1'
#
loop_
_entity.id
_entity.type
_entity.pdbx_description
1 polymer ?
#
loop_
_entity_poly.entity_id
_entity_poly.type
_entity_poly.pdbx_seq_one_letter_code
_entity_poly.pdbx_strand_id
1 'polypeptide(L)'
;MSVVVHKEKCKGCKLCAAACPYGAISMQEKKAVLNAGCTNCGACIDSCEFDAITFEGSEERIRMDVAPFEGIYVFIEQGNQTASKVSLELLGKARGLAKEFSRLGKNQLVTAILIGHELGGIADELICYGADHVIIMKDEPFRLYQTDIYTKAVVHIAREKKPEILLFGATPQGRDLAPRVANRLRTGLTADCT
;
A
#
# COMPACT_ATOMS: atom_id res chain seq x y z
N MET A 1 -13.36 12.90 10.64
CA MET A 1 -13.55 13.27 9.23
C MET A 1 -15.05 13.34 8.98
N SER A 2 -15.55 14.48 8.55
CA SER A 2 -16.97 14.67 8.22
C SER A 2 -17.15 14.79 6.70
N VAL A 3 -18.29 14.34 6.18
CA VAL A 3 -18.62 14.52 4.76
C VAL A 3 -19.11 15.95 4.56
N VAL A 4 -18.58 16.63 3.54
CA VAL A 4 -18.93 18.01 3.20
C VAL A 4 -19.44 18.07 1.77
N VAL A 5 -20.46 18.92 1.54
CA VAL A 5 -21.01 19.21 0.21
C VAL A 5 -20.57 20.61 -0.24
N HIS A 6 -19.84 20.67 -1.35
CA HIS A 6 -19.46 21.90 -2.03
C HIS A 6 -20.60 22.37 -2.93
N LYS A 7 -21.39 23.31 -2.43
CA LYS A 7 -22.61 23.78 -3.13
C LYS A 7 -22.31 24.38 -4.51
N GLU A 8 -21.15 25.00 -4.68
CA GLU A 8 -20.69 25.59 -5.95
C GLU A 8 -20.47 24.53 -7.04
N LYS A 9 -19.96 23.34 -6.70
CA LYS A 9 -19.74 22.23 -7.62
C LYS A 9 -21.00 21.40 -7.86
N CYS A 10 -21.94 21.38 -6.92
CA CYS A 10 -23.14 20.56 -6.99
C CYS A 10 -24.07 20.98 -8.14
N LYS A 11 -24.43 20.04 -9.01
CA LYS A 11 -25.36 20.25 -10.14
C LYS A 11 -26.81 19.81 -9.84
N GLY A 12 -27.05 19.23 -8.66
CA GLY A 12 -28.40 18.83 -8.25
C GLY A 12 -28.89 17.54 -8.92
N CYS A 13 -28.03 16.67 -9.39
CA CYS A 13 -28.38 15.43 -10.10
C CYS A 13 -29.08 14.36 -9.25
N LYS A 14 -29.06 14.47 -7.91
CA LYS A 14 -29.67 13.56 -6.92
C LYS A 14 -29.01 12.18 -6.80
N LEU A 15 -27.97 11.86 -7.52
CA LEU A 15 -27.29 10.54 -7.45
C LEU A 15 -26.81 10.24 -6.03
N CYS A 16 -26.25 11.22 -5.34
CA CYS A 16 -25.80 11.08 -3.95
C CYS A 16 -26.95 10.79 -2.97
N ALA A 17 -28.16 11.33 -3.22
CA ALA A 17 -29.32 11.06 -2.38
C ALA A 17 -29.81 9.62 -2.58
N ALA A 18 -29.80 9.10 -3.82
CA ALA A 18 -30.15 7.73 -4.14
C ALA A 18 -29.10 6.72 -3.59
N ALA A 19 -27.82 7.09 -3.57
CA ALA A 19 -26.73 6.27 -3.07
C ALA A 19 -26.61 6.24 -1.54
N CYS A 20 -27.30 7.13 -0.83
CA CYS A 20 -27.20 7.21 0.63
C CYS A 20 -28.04 6.13 1.32
N PRO A 21 -27.43 5.10 1.96
CA PRO A 21 -28.18 4.04 2.61
C PRO A 21 -28.95 4.49 3.86
N TYR A 22 -28.60 5.67 4.38
CA TYR A 22 -29.22 6.26 5.59
C TYR A 22 -30.24 7.35 5.29
N GLY A 23 -30.49 7.67 4.01
CA GLY A 23 -31.41 8.77 3.64
C GLY A 23 -30.96 10.13 4.19
N ALA A 24 -29.68 10.31 4.47
CA ALA A 24 -29.15 11.49 5.13
C ALA A 24 -28.88 12.67 4.18
N ILE A 25 -29.30 12.58 2.91
CA ILE A 25 -29.12 13.65 1.92
C ILE A 25 -30.46 14.09 1.40
N SER A 26 -30.76 15.37 1.56
CA SER A 26 -31.90 16.04 0.99
C SER A 26 -31.52 17.06 -0.06
N MET A 27 -32.46 17.49 -0.90
CA MET A 27 -32.18 18.50 -1.91
C MET A 27 -32.88 19.82 -1.48
N GLN A 28 -32.07 20.87 -1.35
CA GLN A 28 -32.59 22.25 -1.12
C GLN A 28 -32.04 23.13 -2.25
N GLU A 29 -32.92 23.91 -2.86
CA GLU A 29 -32.58 24.81 -3.97
C GLU A 29 -31.74 24.16 -5.08
N LYS A 30 -32.08 22.91 -5.43
CA LYS A 30 -31.32 22.06 -6.37
C LYS A 30 -29.88 21.71 -5.93
N LYS A 31 -29.56 21.83 -4.66
CA LYS A 31 -28.27 21.46 -4.09
C LYS A 31 -28.45 20.36 -3.04
N ALA A 32 -27.47 19.47 -2.94
CA ALA A 32 -27.49 18.46 -1.90
C ALA A 32 -27.17 19.07 -0.53
N VAL A 33 -27.88 18.64 0.49
CA VAL A 33 -27.66 19.05 1.89
C VAL A 33 -27.70 17.81 2.77
N LEU A 34 -26.72 17.70 3.66
CA LEU A 34 -26.63 16.64 4.66
C LEU A 34 -27.50 16.97 5.86
N ASN A 35 -28.16 15.96 6.43
CA ASN A 35 -28.87 16.07 7.70
C ASN A 35 -28.13 15.34 8.83
N ALA A 36 -28.68 15.44 10.05
CA ALA A 36 -28.06 14.84 11.25
C ALA A 36 -27.96 13.29 11.22
N GLY A 37 -28.60 12.62 10.28
CA GLY A 37 -28.51 11.17 10.10
C GLY A 37 -27.26 10.73 9.33
N CYS A 38 -26.38 11.65 8.93
CA CYS A 38 -25.15 11.32 8.22
C CYS A 38 -24.14 10.59 9.13
N THR A 39 -23.79 9.37 8.77
CA THR A 39 -22.81 8.54 9.49
C THR A 39 -21.38 8.70 8.96
N ASN A 40 -21.15 9.60 8.01
CA ASN A 40 -19.85 9.82 7.34
C ASN A 40 -19.28 8.57 6.66
N CYS A 41 -20.14 7.68 6.13
CA CYS A 41 -19.72 6.44 5.48
C CYS A 41 -19.05 6.62 4.10
N GLY A 42 -19.20 7.79 3.45
CA GLY A 42 -18.58 8.12 2.17
C GLY A 42 -19.30 7.61 0.91
N ALA A 43 -20.35 6.78 1.00
CA ALA A 43 -21.04 6.19 -0.17
C ALA A 43 -21.52 7.23 -1.21
N CYS A 44 -21.83 8.43 -0.78
CA CYS A 44 -22.24 9.53 -1.65
C CYS A 44 -21.08 10.20 -2.40
N ILE A 45 -19.82 10.00 -1.95
CA ILE A 45 -18.64 10.59 -2.58
C ILE A 45 -18.38 9.88 -3.91
N ASP A 46 -18.37 8.55 -3.90
CA ASP A 46 -18.12 7.73 -5.09
C ASP A 46 -19.21 7.88 -6.16
N SER A 47 -20.43 8.25 -5.75
CA SER A 47 -21.56 8.48 -6.66
C SER A 47 -21.63 9.91 -7.24
N CYS A 48 -20.72 10.81 -6.84
CA CYS A 48 -20.73 12.19 -7.29
C CYS A 48 -19.77 12.44 -8.46
N GLU A 49 -20.29 12.46 -9.68
CA GLU A 49 -19.52 12.73 -10.92
C GLU A 49 -18.92 14.14 -10.97
N PHE A 50 -19.36 15.05 -10.10
CA PHE A 50 -18.95 16.46 -10.11
C PHE A 50 -17.96 16.80 -9.00
N ASP A 51 -17.45 15.81 -8.26
CA ASP A 51 -16.56 16.01 -7.11
C ASP A 51 -17.10 17.07 -6.10
N ALA A 52 -18.44 17.14 -6.00
CA ALA A 52 -19.12 18.11 -5.13
C ALA A 52 -19.26 17.60 -3.69
N ILE A 53 -18.88 16.37 -3.39
CA ILE A 53 -18.94 15.78 -2.05
C ILE A 53 -17.57 15.21 -1.71
N THR A 54 -17.02 15.64 -0.58
CA THR A 54 -15.68 15.19 -0.12
C THR A 54 -15.71 14.97 1.39
N PHE A 55 -14.67 14.33 1.93
CA PHE A 55 -14.43 14.39 3.38
C PHE A 55 -13.77 15.72 3.75
N GLU A 56 -14.20 16.33 4.84
CA GLU A 56 -13.54 17.51 5.43
C GLU A 56 -12.09 17.15 5.78
N GLY A 57 -11.14 17.96 5.29
CA GLY A 57 -9.71 17.67 5.42
C GLY A 57 -9.20 16.58 4.48
N SER A 58 -10.01 16.07 3.54
CA SER A 58 -9.45 15.48 2.33
C SER A 58 -8.89 16.63 1.49
N GLU A 59 -7.67 17.03 1.79
CA GLU A 59 -6.83 17.68 0.79
C GLU A 59 -7.00 16.91 -0.51
N GLU A 60 -7.06 17.63 -1.64
CA GLU A 60 -7.02 17.04 -2.98
C GLU A 60 -6.19 15.78 -2.90
N ARG A 61 -6.71 14.65 -3.38
CA ARG A 61 -5.87 13.44 -3.50
C ARG A 61 -4.66 13.91 -4.23
N ILE A 62 -3.59 14.17 -3.48
CA ILE A 62 -2.31 14.56 -4.04
C ILE A 62 -2.01 13.41 -4.98
N ARG A 63 -2.17 13.64 -6.30
CA ARG A 63 -1.71 12.69 -7.30
C ARG A 63 -0.21 12.62 -7.06
N MET A 64 0.19 11.63 -6.27
CA MET A 64 1.60 11.40 -6.03
C MET A 64 2.23 11.20 -7.40
N ASP A 65 3.24 12.00 -7.69
CA ASP A 65 4.07 11.74 -8.86
C ASP A 65 4.69 10.35 -8.67
N VAL A 66 4.23 9.39 -9.44
CA VAL A 66 4.69 8.00 -9.40
C VAL A 66 5.93 7.77 -10.26
N ALA A 67 6.34 8.77 -11.05
CA ALA A 67 7.50 8.67 -11.93
C ALA A 67 8.81 8.28 -11.20
N PRO A 68 9.08 8.71 -9.94
CA PRO A 68 10.30 8.32 -9.23
C PRO A 68 10.24 6.94 -8.58
N PHE A 69 9.11 6.20 -8.71
CA PHE A 69 8.98 4.88 -8.12
C PHE A 69 9.39 3.81 -9.11
N GLU A 70 10.33 2.95 -8.71
CA GLU A 70 10.86 1.88 -9.58
C GLU A 70 11.32 0.68 -8.76
N GLY A 71 11.37 -0.49 -9.42
CA GLY A 71 11.83 -1.73 -8.83
C GLY A 71 10.74 -2.50 -8.06
N ILE A 72 10.94 -3.80 -7.99
CA ILE A 72 10.09 -4.73 -7.26
C ILE A 72 10.87 -5.19 -6.04
N TYR A 73 10.35 -4.86 -4.86
CA TYR A 73 10.99 -5.16 -3.59
C TYR A 73 10.26 -6.30 -2.89
N VAL A 74 11.01 -7.25 -2.36
CA VAL A 74 10.49 -8.41 -1.65
C VAL A 74 10.98 -8.39 -0.21
N PHE A 75 10.06 -8.33 0.75
CA PHE A 75 10.41 -8.50 2.15
C PHE A 75 10.74 -9.97 2.43
N ILE A 76 11.93 -10.22 2.97
CA ILE A 76 12.44 -11.56 3.24
C ILE A 76 12.18 -11.91 4.71
N GLU A 77 11.32 -12.89 4.92
CA GLU A 77 11.17 -13.54 6.21
C GLU A 77 12.28 -14.55 6.38
N GLN A 78 12.90 -14.57 7.53
CA GLN A 78 14.00 -15.47 7.84
C GLN A 78 13.89 -16.03 9.26
N GLY A 79 14.52 -17.15 9.49
CA GLY A 79 14.65 -17.78 10.79
C GLY A 79 15.81 -18.76 10.79
N ASN A 80 16.53 -18.84 11.91
CA ASN A 80 17.70 -19.73 12.04
C ASN A 80 18.73 -19.54 10.91
N GLN A 81 18.98 -18.31 10.51
CA GLN A 81 19.94 -17.95 9.45
C GLN A 81 19.60 -18.59 8.08
N THR A 82 18.30 -18.81 7.82
CA THR A 82 17.81 -19.31 6.53
C THR A 82 16.63 -18.46 6.06
N ALA A 83 16.54 -18.22 4.74
CA ALA A 83 15.36 -17.56 4.18
C ALA A 83 14.15 -18.49 4.22
N SER A 84 12.95 -17.95 4.50
CA SER A 84 11.75 -18.77 4.47
C SER A 84 11.43 -19.20 3.04
N LYS A 85 10.84 -20.38 2.88
CA LYS A 85 10.44 -20.90 1.58
C LYS A 85 9.50 -19.94 0.84
N VAL A 86 8.57 -19.32 1.56
CA VAL A 86 7.64 -18.31 1.00
C VAL A 86 8.40 -17.12 0.42
N SER A 87 9.46 -16.64 1.08
CA SER A 87 10.28 -15.53 0.58
C SER A 87 11.01 -15.90 -0.72
N LEU A 88 11.50 -17.11 -0.83
CA LEU A 88 12.14 -17.60 -2.06
C LEU A 88 11.13 -17.74 -3.21
N GLU A 89 9.93 -18.24 -2.92
CA GLU A 89 8.82 -18.30 -3.89
C GLU A 89 8.41 -16.89 -4.36
N LEU A 90 8.36 -15.91 -3.45
CA LEU A 90 8.07 -14.51 -3.78
C LEU A 90 9.14 -13.89 -4.68
N LEU A 91 10.43 -14.21 -4.48
CA LEU A 91 11.47 -13.76 -5.40
C LEU A 91 11.26 -14.32 -6.81
N GLY A 92 10.85 -15.57 -6.93
CA GLY A 92 10.46 -16.16 -8.22
C GLY A 92 9.29 -15.42 -8.87
N LYS A 93 8.27 -15.08 -8.10
CA LYS A 93 7.13 -14.27 -8.58
C LYS A 93 7.54 -12.85 -8.97
N ALA A 94 8.36 -12.19 -8.16
CA ALA A 94 8.91 -10.86 -8.46
C ALA A 94 9.70 -10.87 -9.78
N ARG A 95 10.49 -11.92 -10.03
CA ARG A 95 11.22 -12.10 -11.29
C ARG A 95 10.27 -12.31 -12.48
N GLY A 96 9.19 -13.03 -12.27
CA GLY A 96 8.11 -13.16 -13.26
C GLY A 96 7.49 -11.81 -13.62
N LEU A 97 7.12 -11.01 -12.61
CA LEU A 97 6.60 -9.65 -12.80
C LEU A 97 7.60 -8.75 -13.53
N ALA A 98 8.87 -8.76 -13.14
CA ALA A 98 9.92 -7.97 -13.81
C ALA A 98 10.03 -8.29 -15.30
N LYS A 99 9.87 -9.57 -15.70
CA LYS A 99 9.84 -9.98 -17.10
C LYS A 99 8.62 -9.41 -17.84
N GLU A 100 7.44 -9.39 -17.20
CA GLU A 100 6.24 -8.79 -17.81
C GLU A 100 6.43 -7.27 -17.99
N PHE A 101 6.98 -6.57 -16.99
CA PHE A 101 7.33 -5.15 -17.14
C PHE A 101 8.30 -4.90 -18.28
N SER A 102 9.30 -5.77 -18.46
CA SER A 102 10.27 -5.66 -19.56
C SER A 102 9.59 -5.78 -20.93
N ARG A 103 8.57 -6.62 -21.07
CA ARG A 103 7.74 -6.73 -22.28
C ARG A 103 6.98 -5.44 -22.59
N LEU A 104 6.66 -4.66 -21.56
CA LEU A 104 6.00 -3.36 -21.66
C LEU A 104 7.00 -2.20 -21.80
N GLY A 105 8.29 -2.49 -21.98
CA GLY A 105 9.35 -1.49 -22.15
C GLY A 105 9.87 -0.88 -20.85
N LYS A 106 9.47 -1.41 -19.68
CA LYS A 106 9.97 -0.99 -18.36
C LYS A 106 10.93 -2.04 -17.80
N ASN A 107 12.18 -1.68 -17.55
CA ASN A 107 13.12 -2.57 -16.89
C ASN A 107 12.99 -2.42 -15.36
N GLN A 108 12.54 -3.46 -14.68
CA GLN A 108 12.36 -3.49 -13.23
C GLN A 108 13.36 -4.42 -12.58
N LEU A 109 14.14 -3.91 -11.64
CA LEU A 109 15.05 -4.70 -10.82
C LEU A 109 14.32 -5.33 -9.64
N VAL A 110 14.72 -6.53 -9.27
CA VAL A 110 14.19 -7.25 -8.10
C VAL A 110 15.15 -7.05 -6.93
N THR A 111 14.67 -6.42 -5.87
CA THR A 111 15.46 -6.15 -4.67
C THR A 111 14.88 -6.90 -3.47
N ALA A 112 15.70 -7.67 -2.77
CA ALA A 112 15.34 -8.30 -1.51
C ALA A 112 15.60 -7.36 -0.34
N ILE A 113 14.66 -7.25 0.61
CA ILE A 113 14.83 -6.55 1.88
C ILE A 113 15.04 -7.61 2.96
N LEU A 114 16.25 -7.70 3.48
CA LEU A 114 16.68 -8.67 4.50
C LEU A 114 16.97 -7.94 5.81
N ILE A 115 16.14 -8.20 6.83
CA ILE A 115 16.25 -7.58 8.15
C ILE A 115 16.49 -8.66 9.21
N GLY A 116 17.48 -8.47 10.07
CA GLY A 116 17.77 -9.42 11.13
C GLY A 116 19.03 -9.07 11.92
N HIS A 117 19.35 -9.91 12.90
CA HIS A 117 20.57 -9.79 13.70
C HIS A 117 21.68 -10.69 13.18
N GLU A 118 21.39 -11.98 13.03
CA GLU A 118 22.31 -12.99 12.48
C GLU A 118 21.73 -13.49 11.16
N LEU A 119 22.38 -13.13 10.05
CA LEU A 119 21.84 -13.34 8.71
C LEU A 119 22.59 -14.43 7.92
N GLY A 120 23.72 -14.94 8.46
CA GLY A 120 24.49 -15.98 7.78
C GLY A 120 24.81 -15.66 6.31
N GLY A 121 24.66 -16.65 5.44
CA GLY A 121 24.84 -16.53 3.98
C GLY A 121 23.55 -16.27 3.20
N ILE A 122 22.47 -15.82 3.87
CA ILE A 122 21.16 -15.61 3.22
C ILE A 122 21.24 -14.67 2.02
N ALA A 123 22.08 -13.62 2.10
CA ALA A 123 22.18 -12.64 1.02
C ALA A 123 22.64 -13.28 -0.30
N ASP A 124 23.64 -14.16 -0.25
CA ASP A 124 24.15 -14.88 -1.42
C ASP A 124 23.08 -15.84 -1.96
N GLU A 125 22.37 -16.52 -1.07
CA GLU A 125 21.23 -17.37 -1.43
C GLU A 125 20.16 -16.57 -2.19
N LEU A 126 19.76 -15.38 -1.71
CA LEU A 126 18.74 -14.55 -2.35
C LEU A 126 19.16 -14.11 -3.75
N ILE A 127 20.42 -13.81 -3.99
CA ILE A 127 20.95 -13.52 -5.33
C ILE A 127 20.80 -14.75 -6.25
N CYS A 128 21.14 -15.93 -5.76
CA CYS A 128 20.97 -17.18 -6.52
C CYS A 128 19.49 -17.45 -6.87
N TYR A 129 18.55 -17.05 -6.00
CA TYR A 129 17.11 -17.18 -6.25
C TYR A 129 16.51 -16.04 -7.08
N GLY A 130 17.32 -15.10 -7.57
CA GLY A 130 16.94 -14.13 -8.57
C GLY A 130 16.74 -12.70 -8.07
N ALA A 131 17.25 -12.34 -6.91
CA ALA A 131 17.39 -10.94 -6.54
C ALA A 131 18.55 -10.31 -7.33
N ASP A 132 18.35 -9.09 -7.84
CA ASP A 132 19.44 -8.29 -8.45
C ASP A 132 20.21 -7.56 -7.35
N HIS A 133 19.53 -7.19 -6.26
CA HIS A 133 20.08 -6.48 -5.11
C HIS A 133 19.52 -7.05 -3.81
N VAL A 134 20.32 -6.95 -2.74
CA VAL A 134 19.88 -7.25 -1.38
C VAL A 134 20.18 -6.05 -0.49
N ILE A 135 19.13 -5.47 0.09
CA ILE A 135 19.27 -4.45 1.13
C ILE A 135 19.29 -5.15 2.48
N ILE A 136 20.37 -4.99 3.21
CA ILE A 136 20.58 -5.63 4.51
C ILE A 136 20.45 -4.58 5.61
N MET A 137 19.53 -4.81 6.56
CA MET A 137 19.48 -4.09 7.84
C MET A 137 19.83 -5.08 8.95
N LYS A 138 21.03 -4.95 9.51
CA LYS A 138 21.56 -5.84 10.54
C LYS A 138 21.82 -5.06 11.82
N ASP A 139 21.09 -5.40 12.89
CA ASP A 139 21.29 -4.78 14.21
C ASP A 139 20.68 -5.67 15.30
N GLU A 140 21.09 -5.47 16.55
CA GLU A 140 20.62 -6.21 17.75
C GLU A 140 19.08 -6.14 17.93
N PRO A 141 18.40 -4.98 17.79
CA PRO A 141 16.95 -4.91 17.88
C PRO A 141 16.17 -5.82 16.92
N PHE A 142 16.82 -6.31 15.87
CA PHE A 142 16.22 -7.22 14.89
C PHE A 142 16.42 -8.71 15.24
N ARG A 143 16.96 -9.04 16.42
CA ARG A 143 17.18 -10.43 16.88
C ARG A 143 15.86 -11.21 16.91
N LEU A 144 14.79 -10.58 17.37
CA LEU A 144 13.45 -11.13 17.38
C LEU A 144 12.52 -10.23 16.55
N TYR A 145 11.56 -10.86 15.89
CA TYR A 145 10.55 -10.08 15.17
C TYR A 145 9.75 -9.23 16.16
N GLN A 146 9.75 -7.94 15.93
CA GLN A 146 8.93 -6.96 16.62
C GLN A 146 8.27 -6.06 15.58
N THR A 147 6.95 -6.10 15.51
CA THR A 147 6.17 -5.43 14.48
C THR A 147 6.52 -3.96 14.28
N ASP A 148 6.66 -3.20 15.37
CA ASP A 148 6.92 -1.76 15.27
C ASP A 148 8.33 -1.44 14.76
N ILE A 149 9.34 -2.22 15.17
CA ILE A 149 10.72 -2.04 14.75
C ILE A 149 10.86 -2.40 13.27
N TYR A 150 10.31 -3.57 12.86
CA TYR A 150 10.32 -4.00 11.47
C TYR A 150 9.51 -3.07 10.57
N THR A 151 8.36 -2.57 11.04
CA THR A 151 7.57 -1.59 10.27
C THR A 151 8.37 -0.30 10.03
N LYS A 152 9.07 0.22 11.05
CA LYS A 152 9.92 1.42 10.90
C LYS A 152 11.03 1.18 9.88
N ALA A 153 11.69 0.04 9.94
CA ALA A 153 12.78 -0.33 9.05
C ALA A 153 12.31 -0.41 7.58
N VAL A 154 11.23 -1.15 7.31
CA VAL A 154 10.69 -1.27 5.96
C VAL A 154 10.17 0.05 5.42
N VAL A 155 9.49 0.86 6.25
CA VAL A 155 9.00 2.19 5.85
C VAL A 155 10.18 3.13 5.54
N HIS A 156 11.27 3.05 6.29
CA HIS A 156 12.48 3.84 6.02
C HIS A 156 13.05 3.49 4.64
N ILE A 157 13.26 2.20 4.36
CA ILE A 157 13.74 1.71 3.06
C ILE A 157 12.79 2.16 1.93
N ALA A 158 11.48 1.97 2.10
CA ALA A 158 10.50 2.30 1.08
C ALA A 158 10.44 3.82 0.78
N ARG A 159 10.62 4.68 1.78
CA ARG A 159 10.68 6.13 1.56
C ARG A 159 11.94 6.58 0.85
N GLU A 160 13.06 5.94 1.16
CA GLU A 160 14.36 6.26 0.54
C GLU A 160 14.45 5.72 -0.90
N LYS A 161 14.08 4.46 -1.09
CA LYS A 161 14.27 3.75 -2.36
C LYS A 161 13.08 3.83 -3.31
N LYS A 162 11.90 4.23 -2.82
CA LYS A 162 10.67 4.41 -3.59
C LYS A 162 10.32 3.22 -4.49
N PRO A 163 10.10 2.02 -3.93
CA PRO A 163 9.72 0.85 -4.71
C PRO A 163 8.39 1.07 -5.44
N GLU A 164 8.26 0.64 -6.70
CA GLU A 164 6.98 0.62 -7.42
C GLU A 164 6.07 -0.48 -6.86
N ILE A 165 6.65 -1.63 -6.51
CA ILE A 165 5.95 -2.76 -5.89
C ILE A 165 6.72 -3.24 -4.66
N LEU A 166 5.98 -3.49 -3.57
CA LEU A 166 6.52 -4.10 -2.36
C LEU A 166 5.72 -5.37 -2.03
N LEU A 167 6.38 -6.51 -2.05
CA LEU A 167 5.79 -7.82 -1.83
C LEU A 167 6.09 -8.35 -0.43
N PHE A 168 5.06 -8.91 0.20
CA PHE A 168 5.14 -9.60 1.49
C PHE A 168 4.55 -11.00 1.38
N GLY A 169 5.04 -11.95 2.17
CA GLY A 169 4.47 -13.27 2.29
C GLY A 169 3.06 -13.24 2.91
N ALA A 170 2.15 -14.11 2.49
CA ALA A 170 0.85 -14.28 3.12
C ALA A 170 0.94 -15.13 4.41
N THR A 171 2.02 -14.99 5.15
CA THR A 171 2.31 -15.62 6.44
C THR A 171 1.70 -14.82 7.60
N PRO A 172 1.68 -15.33 8.82
CA PRO A 172 1.31 -14.54 10.00
C PRO A 172 2.14 -13.26 10.14
N GLN A 173 3.45 -13.33 9.88
CA GLN A 173 4.36 -12.17 9.95
C GLN A 173 4.04 -11.15 8.86
N GLY A 174 3.89 -11.58 7.62
CA GLY A 174 3.58 -10.69 6.50
C GLY A 174 2.20 -10.05 6.63
N ARG A 175 1.19 -10.80 7.09
CA ARG A 175 -0.17 -10.29 7.36
C ARG A 175 -0.22 -9.26 8.49
N ASP A 176 0.70 -9.34 9.46
CA ASP A 176 0.84 -8.33 10.51
C ASP A 176 1.61 -7.09 10.00
N LEU A 177 2.68 -7.29 9.25
CA LEU A 177 3.60 -6.23 8.84
C LEU A 177 3.06 -5.38 7.66
N ALA A 178 2.54 -6.02 6.61
CA ALA A 178 2.16 -5.35 5.38
C ALA A 178 1.10 -4.25 5.56
N PRO A 179 0.00 -4.45 6.32
CA PRO A 179 -1.00 -3.39 6.55
C PRO A 179 -0.43 -2.19 7.30
N ARG A 180 0.49 -2.43 8.24
CA ARG A 180 1.13 -1.35 9.02
C ARG A 180 2.07 -0.52 8.16
N VAL A 181 2.83 -1.18 7.29
CA VAL A 181 3.69 -0.52 6.31
C VAL A 181 2.85 0.30 5.33
N ALA A 182 1.81 -0.29 4.73
CA ALA A 182 0.91 0.37 3.80
C ALA A 182 0.26 1.61 4.41
N ASN A 183 -0.25 1.51 5.65
CA ASN A 183 -0.83 2.64 6.36
C ASN A 183 0.18 3.78 6.59
N ARG A 184 1.41 3.46 7.00
CA ARG A 184 2.46 4.48 7.24
C ARG A 184 2.99 5.12 5.95
N LEU A 185 2.95 4.39 4.84
CA LEU A 185 3.28 4.91 3.52
C LEU A 185 2.09 5.62 2.84
N ARG A 186 0.88 5.51 3.42
CA ARG A 186 -0.38 6.01 2.85
C ARG A 186 -0.64 5.46 1.44
N THR A 187 -0.38 4.18 1.26
CA THR A 187 -0.59 3.46 0.00
C THR A 187 -1.65 2.38 0.16
N GLY A 188 -2.18 1.90 -0.97
CA GLY A 188 -3.07 0.74 -0.99
C GLY A 188 -2.35 -0.56 -0.65
N LEU A 189 -3.12 -1.54 -0.21
CA LEU A 189 -2.67 -2.92 0.02
C LEU A 189 -3.66 -3.86 -0.67
N THR A 190 -3.16 -4.76 -1.51
CA THR A 190 -3.93 -5.88 -2.04
C THR A 190 -3.52 -7.13 -1.27
N ALA A 191 -4.49 -7.77 -0.62
CA ALA A 191 -4.25 -8.99 0.16
C ALA A 191 -4.67 -10.24 -0.64
N ASP A 192 -4.07 -11.37 -0.27
CA ASP A 192 -4.41 -12.71 -0.80
C ASP A 192 -4.41 -12.78 -2.36
N CYS A 193 -3.41 -12.16 -2.98
CA CYS A 193 -3.16 -12.29 -4.41
C CYS A 193 -2.64 -13.72 -4.70
N THR A 194 -3.42 -14.51 -5.40
CA THR A 194 -3.09 -15.87 -5.87
C THR A 194 -2.93 -15.92 -7.37
#